data_9fe014dff427a5e191a9778b461d2ba2
#
_entry.id   9fe014dff427a5e191a9778b461d2ba2
#
_cell.length_a   1.000
_cell.length_b   1.000
_cell.length_c   1.000
_cell.angle_alpha   90.00
_cell.angle_beta   90.00
_cell.angle_gamma   90.00
#
_symmetry.space_group_name_H-M   'P 1'
#
loop_
_entity.id
_entity.type
_entity.pdbx_description
1 polymer ?
#
loop_
_entity_poly.entity_id
_entity_poly.type
_entity_poly.pdbx_seq_one_letter_code
_entity_poly.pdbx_strand_id
1 'polypeptide(L)'
;SIDLLNTITDAAIVPDKMLLSIQDLTNFLDTIEPSLIILQNITFANAAYASEVLKRFSCPVLLWTLREPVIDGGRLRLNSLTGAYSAGNALAAFRDGNFEYIFGAPQEERTKKTISACIRAAWLKNELKNLRIASVGHTPQGFGFGRAMDADMQKVFGATLESIEVRELIDMAKGYTDDECSEYLDKMTKCTVGLDKTPDNNRKDFARLCKAYKEYVDENNIGALSSRCWPDFFTAFGTPVCGVLAMLNDMGVAASCEADT
;
A
#
# COMPACT_ATOMS: atom_id res chain seq x y z
N SER A 1 24.90 -9.73 0.44
CA SER A 1 23.49 -9.59 0.85
C SER A 1 23.14 -8.12 1.10
N ILE A 2 23.93 -7.43 1.92
CA ILE A 2 23.72 -6.00 2.25
C ILE A 2 23.70 -5.16 0.96
N ASP A 3 24.68 -5.34 0.06
CA ASP A 3 24.72 -4.61 -1.21
C ASP A 3 23.45 -4.80 -2.04
N LEU A 4 22.89 -6.01 -2.05
CA LEU A 4 21.60 -6.26 -2.71
C LEU A 4 20.47 -5.46 -2.05
N LEU A 5 20.36 -5.47 -0.71
CA LEU A 5 19.32 -4.72 0.00
C LEU A 5 19.44 -3.22 -0.29
N ASN A 6 20.63 -2.66 -0.26
CA ASN A 6 20.90 -1.25 -0.57
C ASN A 6 20.54 -0.86 -2.02
N THR A 7 20.48 -1.83 -2.96
CA THR A 7 19.97 -1.57 -4.32
C THR A 7 18.46 -1.57 -4.41
N ILE A 8 17.76 -2.08 -3.40
CA ILE A 8 16.28 -2.22 -3.39
C ILE A 8 15.61 -1.14 -2.55
N THR A 9 16.24 -0.76 -1.42
CA THR A 9 15.66 0.18 -0.47
C THR A 9 16.74 0.91 0.35
N ASP A 10 16.49 2.17 0.66
CA ASP A 10 17.33 2.98 1.56
C ASP A 10 16.91 2.80 3.04
N ALA A 11 15.81 2.09 3.30
CA ALA A 11 15.24 1.89 4.64
C ALA A 11 15.75 0.62 5.35
N ALA A 12 16.74 -0.09 4.78
CA ALA A 12 17.27 -1.30 5.39
C ALA A 12 18.13 -0.98 6.61
N ILE A 13 17.74 -1.47 7.78
CA ILE A 13 18.53 -1.45 9.00
C ILE A 13 19.19 -2.82 9.16
N VAL A 14 20.51 -2.84 9.13
CA VAL A 14 21.30 -4.08 9.24
C VAL A 14 22.25 -3.97 10.42
N PRO A 15 22.54 -5.08 11.14
CA PRO A 15 23.53 -5.06 12.21
C PRO A 15 24.94 -4.87 11.63
N ASP A 16 25.79 -4.12 12.34
CA ASP A 16 27.19 -3.83 11.94
C ASP A 16 28.03 -5.10 11.84
N LYS A 17 27.67 -6.14 12.55
CA LYS A 17 28.34 -7.44 12.59
C LYS A 17 27.36 -8.60 12.61
N MET A 18 27.85 -9.79 12.31
CA MET A 18 27.05 -11.01 12.48
C MET A 18 26.59 -11.19 13.92
N LEU A 19 25.33 -11.48 14.10
CA LEU A 19 24.72 -11.74 15.41
C LEU A 19 25.00 -13.21 15.81
N LEU A 20 26.02 -13.43 16.60
CA LEU A 20 26.52 -14.76 16.95
C LEU A 20 25.92 -15.35 18.22
N SER A 21 25.19 -14.54 18.99
CA SER A 21 24.51 -14.95 20.21
C SER A 21 23.09 -14.42 20.26
N ILE A 22 22.26 -15.06 21.09
CA ILE A 22 20.90 -14.56 21.37
C ILE A 22 20.94 -13.16 22.01
N GLN A 23 21.96 -12.89 22.86
CA GLN A 23 22.12 -11.57 23.47
C GLN A 23 22.43 -10.50 22.43
N ASP A 24 23.32 -10.76 21.45
CA ASP A 24 23.60 -9.83 20.36
C ASP A 24 22.34 -9.55 19.55
N LEU A 25 21.57 -10.61 19.25
CA LEU A 25 20.29 -10.47 18.54
C LEU A 25 19.30 -9.60 19.34
N THR A 26 19.08 -9.90 20.62
CA THR A 26 18.12 -9.15 21.44
C THR A 26 18.51 -7.69 21.57
N ASN A 27 19.78 -7.40 21.79
CA ASN A 27 20.28 -6.04 21.85
C ASN A 27 20.03 -5.26 20.54
N PHE A 28 20.20 -5.92 19.40
CA PHE A 28 19.88 -5.31 18.10
C PHE A 28 18.38 -5.11 17.91
N LEU A 29 17.56 -6.12 18.22
CA LEU A 29 16.11 -6.05 18.07
C LEU A 29 15.48 -4.95 18.94
N ASP A 30 16.07 -4.65 20.11
CA ASP A 30 15.60 -3.59 21.01
C ASP A 30 15.83 -2.17 20.45
N THR A 31 16.59 -2.03 19.36
CA THR A 31 16.89 -0.72 18.73
C THR A 31 16.03 -0.42 17.49
N ILE A 32 15.14 -1.33 17.07
CA ILE A 32 14.42 -1.22 15.80
C ILE A 32 12.91 -1.41 15.95
N GLU A 33 12.14 -0.76 15.06
CA GLU A 33 10.70 -0.97 14.89
C GLU A 33 10.41 -1.33 13.42
N PRO A 34 10.54 -2.61 13.03
CA PRO A 34 10.51 -3.01 11.65
C PRO A 34 9.07 -3.18 11.12
N SER A 35 8.85 -2.79 9.86
CA SER A 35 7.64 -3.14 9.08
C SER A 35 7.77 -4.51 8.37
N LEU A 36 9.01 -5.00 8.21
CA LEU A 36 9.35 -6.31 7.66
C LEU A 36 10.65 -6.78 8.30
N ILE A 37 10.74 -8.06 8.65
CA ILE A 37 12.00 -8.68 9.04
C ILE A 37 12.46 -9.63 7.93
N ILE A 38 13.70 -9.42 7.47
CA ILE A 38 14.41 -10.36 6.61
C ILE A 38 15.36 -11.16 7.50
N LEU A 39 14.93 -12.34 7.92
CA LEU A 39 15.73 -13.25 8.73
C LEU A 39 16.65 -14.06 7.83
N GLN A 40 17.89 -13.65 7.72
CA GLN A 40 18.87 -14.36 6.90
C GLN A 40 19.69 -15.34 7.75
N ASN A 41 19.50 -16.62 7.49
CA ASN A 41 20.35 -17.65 8.05
C ASN A 41 21.64 -17.79 7.21
N ILE A 42 22.73 -17.19 7.66
CA ILE A 42 24.01 -17.25 6.95
C ILE A 42 24.66 -18.62 7.17
N THR A 43 24.56 -19.14 8.40
CA THR A 43 25.09 -20.44 8.77
C THR A 43 24.02 -21.27 9.46
N PHE A 44 24.39 -22.44 10.02
CA PHE A 44 23.52 -23.19 10.90
C PHE A 44 23.26 -22.40 12.19
N ALA A 45 22.09 -21.72 12.21
CA ALA A 45 21.54 -21.10 13.41
C ALA A 45 20.30 -21.87 13.84
N ASN A 46 20.15 -22.10 15.15
CA ASN A 46 18.98 -22.85 15.64
C ASN A 46 17.73 -21.98 15.74
N ALA A 47 16.58 -22.60 16.01
CA ALA A 47 15.27 -21.92 16.07
C ALA A 47 15.18 -20.80 17.13
N ALA A 48 16.08 -20.74 18.12
CA ALA A 48 16.04 -19.72 19.16
C ALA A 48 16.13 -18.28 18.57
N TYR A 49 16.88 -18.09 17.50
CA TYR A 49 16.96 -16.81 16.81
C TYR A 49 15.61 -16.39 16.20
N ALA A 50 14.94 -17.30 15.49
CA ALA A 50 13.61 -17.05 14.96
C ALA A 50 12.59 -16.82 16.08
N SER A 51 12.66 -17.58 17.16
CA SER A 51 11.77 -17.43 18.32
C SER A 51 11.89 -16.07 19.00
N GLU A 52 13.12 -15.52 19.13
CA GLU A 52 13.29 -14.19 19.70
C GLU A 52 12.70 -13.09 18.81
N VAL A 53 12.83 -13.21 17.50
CA VAL A 53 12.16 -12.31 16.54
C VAL A 53 10.64 -12.36 16.73
N LEU A 54 10.08 -13.57 16.78
CA LEU A 54 8.63 -13.78 16.87
C LEU A 54 8.01 -13.34 18.19
N LYS A 55 8.76 -13.37 19.28
CA LYS A 55 8.32 -12.86 20.59
C LYS A 55 8.15 -11.33 20.58
N ARG A 56 8.97 -10.62 19.80
CA ARG A 56 9.02 -9.15 19.80
C ARG A 56 8.12 -8.50 18.76
N PHE A 57 8.03 -9.09 17.58
CA PHE A 57 7.42 -8.42 16.43
C PHE A 57 6.30 -9.26 15.82
N SER A 58 5.23 -8.56 15.41
CA SER A 58 4.11 -9.13 14.65
C SER A 58 4.17 -8.82 13.15
N CYS A 59 5.18 -8.06 12.69
CA CYS A 59 5.35 -7.73 11.29
C CYS A 59 5.65 -8.98 10.43
N PRO A 60 5.46 -8.92 9.10
CA PRO A 60 5.83 -10.00 8.19
C PRO A 60 7.30 -10.41 8.32
N VAL A 61 7.57 -11.68 8.05
CA VAL A 61 8.91 -12.25 8.06
C VAL A 61 9.21 -12.89 6.71
N LEU A 62 10.36 -12.55 6.12
CA LEU A 62 10.97 -13.27 5.03
C LEU A 62 12.15 -14.08 5.57
N LEU A 63 12.07 -15.40 5.51
CA LEU A 63 13.20 -16.29 5.80
C LEU A 63 14.07 -16.41 4.56
N TRP A 64 15.30 -15.92 4.63
CA TRP A 64 16.26 -15.99 3.54
C TRP A 64 17.41 -16.94 3.85
N THR A 65 17.54 -17.98 3.03
CA THR A 65 18.57 -19.02 3.14
C THR A 65 19.57 -18.88 1.98
N LEU A 66 20.83 -18.90 2.31
CA LEU A 66 21.90 -18.80 1.34
C LEU A 66 22.23 -20.15 0.70
N ARG A 67 22.52 -20.12 -0.58
CA ARG A 67 23.06 -21.27 -1.31
C ARG A 67 24.52 -21.51 -0.91
N GLU A 68 24.90 -22.78 -0.74
CA GLU A 68 26.30 -23.13 -0.53
C GLU A 68 27.16 -22.61 -1.70
N PRO A 69 28.26 -21.90 -1.42
CA PRO A 69 29.10 -21.34 -2.46
C PRO A 69 29.91 -22.43 -3.18
N VAL A 70 30.20 -23.55 -2.50
CA VAL A 70 30.97 -24.67 -3.04
C VAL A 70 30.37 -25.99 -2.55
N ILE A 71 30.11 -26.90 -3.47
CA ILE A 71 29.69 -28.28 -3.19
C ILE A 71 30.70 -29.21 -3.85
N ASP A 72 31.68 -29.66 -3.09
CA ASP A 72 32.81 -30.45 -3.53
C ASP A 72 32.93 -31.83 -2.86
N GLY A 73 31.85 -32.23 -2.14
CA GLY A 73 31.84 -33.47 -1.35
C GLY A 73 32.49 -33.34 0.04
N GLY A 74 33.10 -32.21 0.34
CA GLY A 74 33.66 -31.90 1.64
C GLY A 74 32.62 -31.28 2.60
N ARG A 75 33.10 -30.73 3.71
CA ARG A 75 32.25 -30.05 4.70
C ARG A 75 31.60 -28.80 4.08
N LEU A 76 30.30 -28.63 4.29
CA LEU A 76 29.57 -27.42 3.89
C LEU A 76 30.20 -26.19 4.53
N ARG A 77 30.31 -25.10 3.75
CA ARG A 77 30.91 -23.83 4.20
C ARG A 77 29.96 -23.01 5.06
N LEU A 78 28.69 -22.97 4.67
CA LEU A 78 27.64 -22.20 5.34
C LEU A 78 26.68 -23.10 6.15
N ASN A 79 26.21 -24.16 5.58
CA ASN A 79 25.16 -25.01 6.17
C ASN A 79 23.87 -24.23 6.50
N SER A 80 23.60 -23.21 5.70
CA SER A 80 22.50 -22.25 5.85
C SER A 80 21.13 -22.94 5.78
N LEU A 81 20.99 -23.94 4.89
CA LEU A 81 19.73 -24.67 4.69
C LEU A 81 19.30 -25.43 5.95
N THR A 82 20.22 -26.01 6.69
CA THR A 82 19.92 -26.68 7.97
C THR A 82 19.41 -25.68 9.02
N GLY A 83 20.00 -24.48 9.06
CA GLY A 83 19.51 -23.37 9.88
C GLY A 83 18.10 -22.94 9.49
N ALA A 84 17.81 -22.91 8.19
CA ALA A 84 16.48 -22.56 7.68
C ALA A 84 15.40 -23.59 8.06
N TYR A 85 15.70 -24.87 8.06
CA TYR A 85 14.75 -25.88 8.56
C TYR A 85 14.39 -25.65 10.02
N SER A 86 15.37 -25.33 10.85
CA SER A 86 15.15 -25.03 12.26
C SER A 86 14.33 -23.75 12.44
N ALA A 87 14.70 -22.66 11.76
CA ALA A 87 13.99 -21.39 11.80
C ALA A 87 12.58 -21.51 11.20
N GLY A 88 12.44 -22.19 10.04
CA GLY A 88 11.15 -22.39 9.37
C GLY A 88 10.17 -23.19 10.22
N ASN A 89 10.64 -24.19 10.98
CA ASN A 89 9.79 -24.91 11.92
C ASN A 89 9.24 -23.99 13.02
N ALA A 90 10.06 -23.10 13.59
CA ALA A 90 9.60 -22.12 14.56
C ALA A 90 8.60 -21.14 13.95
N LEU A 91 8.90 -20.61 12.75
CA LEU A 91 8.01 -19.69 12.02
C LEU A 91 6.67 -20.37 11.71
N ALA A 92 6.66 -21.62 11.26
CA ALA A 92 5.44 -22.37 10.99
C ALA A 92 4.58 -22.55 12.26
N ALA A 93 5.20 -22.89 13.38
CA ALA A 93 4.50 -23.09 14.63
C ALA A 93 3.91 -21.81 15.24
N PHE A 94 4.60 -20.66 15.14
CA PHE A 94 4.18 -19.41 15.75
C PHE A 94 3.36 -18.50 14.82
N ARG A 95 3.37 -18.74 13.53
CA ARG A 95 2.71 -17.92 12.51
C ARG A 95 1.73 -18.68 11.63
N ASP A 96 1.37 -19.91 12.01
CA ASP A 96 0.50 -20.78 11.23
C ASP A 96 0.97 -20.92 9.76
N GLY A 97 2.30 -20.94 9.55
CA GLY A 97 2.90 -20.98 8.23
C GLY A 97 2.88 -19.63 7.47
N ASN A 98 2.41 -18.55 8.08
CA ASN A 98 2.29 -17.23 7.42
C ASN A 98 3.63 -16.47 7.45
N PHE A 99 4.59 -16.93 6.65
CA PHE A 99 5.86 -16.26 6.36
C PHE A 99 6.28 -16.57 4.92
N GLU A 100 7.10 -15.71 4.35
CA GLU A 100 7.67 -15.92 3.01
C GLU A 100 9.05 -16.58 3.13
N TYR A 101 9.44 -17.34 2.11
CA TYR A 101 10.70 -18.07 2.10
C TYR A 101 11.42 -17.96 0.77
N ILE A 102 12.73 -17.71 0.82
CA ILE A 102 13.62 -17.76 -0.34
C ILE A 102 14.92 -18.51 -0.05
N PHE A 103 15.27 -19.46 -0.91
CA PHE A 103 16.56 -20.11 -0.97
C PHE A 103 17.30 -19.65 -2.21
N GLY A 104 18.39 -18.89 -2.04
CA GLY A 104 19.14 -18.37 -3.17
C GLY A 104 20.31 -17.47 -2.77
N ALA A 105 21.28 -17.34 -3.68
CA ALA A 105 22.36 -16.38 -3.54
C ALA A 105 21.88 -14.95 -3.85
N PRO A 106 22.54 -13.90 -3.31
CA PRO A 106 22.16 -12.51 -3.56
C PRO A 106 22.17 -12.12 -5.05
N GLN A 107 22.96 -12.79 -5.86
CA GLN A 107 23.10 -12.53 -7.29
C GLN A 107 21.97 -13.13 -8.15
N GLU A 108 21.18 -14.05 -7.57
CA GLU A 108 20.11 -14.69 -8.30
C GLU A 108 18.92 -13.74 -8.50
N GLU A 109 18.44 -13.64 -9.74
CA GLU A 109 17.34 -12.74 -10.09
C GLU A 109 16.04 -13.07 -9.31
N ARG A 110 15.80 -14.38 -9.06
CA ARG A 110 14.66 -14.82 -8.24
C ARG A 110 14.76 -14.28 -6.81
N THR A 111 15.95 -14.32 -6.21
CA THR A 111 16.20 -13.80 -4.85
C THR A 111 15.88 -12.31 -4.79
N LYS A 112 16.40 -11.54 -5.74
CA LYS A 112 16.15 -10.09 -5.85
C LYS A 112 14.66 -9.78 -6.01
N LYS A 113 13.97 -10.49 -6.93
CA LYS A 113 12.53 -10.29 -7.15
C LYS A 113 11.69 -10.58 -5.91
N THR A 114 11.97 -11.69 -5.22
CA THR A 114 11.24 -12.07 -4.01
C THR A 114 11.43 -11.04 -2.89
N ILE A 115 12.68 -10.64 -2.63
CA ILE A 115 12.98 -9.62 -1.61
C ILE A 115 12.28 -8.29 -1.95
N SER A 116 12.37 -7.84 -3.21
CA SER A 116 11.72 -6.61 -3.66
C SER A 116 10.19 -6.67 -3.50
N ALA A 117 9.58 -7.82 -3.78
CA ALA A 117 8.15 -8.02 -3.61
C ALA A 117 7.73 -7.97 -2.14
N CYS A 118 8.49 -8.62 -1.24
CA CYS A 118 8.23 -8.60 0.20
C CYS A 118 8.37 -7.19 0.79
N ILE A 119 9.39 -6.44 0.38
CA ILE A 119 9.60 -5.05 0.83
C ILE A 119 8.43 -4.17 0.39
N ARG A 120 8.02 -4.24 -0.88
CA ARG A 120 6.87 -3.48 -1.39
C ARG A 120 5.57 -3.87 -0.71
N ALA A 121 5.34 -5.17 -0.46
CA ALA A 121 4.15 -5.64 0.22
C ALA A 121 4.08 -5.15 1.68
N ALA A 122 5.21 -5.16 2.39
CA ALA A 122 5.29 -4.66 3.76
C ALA A 122 5.09 -3.15 3.82
N TRP A 123 5.68 -2.41 2.88
CA TRP A 123 5.46 -0.97 2.74
C TRP A 123 3.98 -0.67 2.47
N LEU A 124 3.38 -1.32 1.48
CA LEU A 124 1.95 -1.13 1.17
C LEU A 124 1.05 -1.44 2.37
N LYS A 125 1.33 -2.54 3.07
CA LYS A 125 0.58 -2.89 4.29
C LYS A 125 0.66 -1.81 5.37
N ASN A 126 1.80 -1.12 5.47
CA ASN A 126 1.98 -0.03 6.42
C ASN A 126 1.25 1.24 5.96
N GLU A 127 1.31 1.57 4.66
CA GLU A 127 0.56 2.71 4.09
C GLU A 127 -0.94 2.54 4.25
N LEU A 128 -1.46 1.34 4.02
CA LEU A 128 -2.89 1.04 4.18
C LEU A 128 -3.41 1.30 5.60
N LYS A 129 -2.58 1.14 6.64
CA LYS A 129 -2.97 1.45 8.03
C LYS A 129 -3.22 2.95 8.27
N ASN A 130 -2.61 3.80 7.48
CA ASN A 130 -2.73 5.24 7.58
C ASN A 130 -3.67 5.81 6.49
N LEU A 131 -4.19 4.95 5.62
CA LEU A 131 -5.04 5.35 4.52
C LEU A 131 -6.41 5.82 5.03
N ARG A 132 -6.81 7.01 4.61
CA ARG A 132 -8.17 7.53 4.76
C ARG A 132 -8.87 7.43 3.41
N ILE A 133 -10.00 6.74 3.40
CA ILE A 133 -10.83 6.52 2.21
C ILE A 133 -12.13 7.28 2.40
N ALA A 134 -12.50 8.12 1.43
CA ALA A 134 -13.77 8.82 1.48
C ALA A 134 -14.83 8.10 0.63
N SER A 135 -16.02 7.88 1.21
CA SER A 135 -17.22 7.49 0.49
C SER A 135 -18.11 8.71 0.32
N VAL A 136 -18.26 9.18 -0.91
CA VAL A 136 -19.11 10.33 -1.27
C VAL A 136 -20.52 9.85 -1.58
N GLY A 137 -21.45 10.15 -0.70
CA GLY A 137 -22.77 9.58 -0.69
C GLY A 137 -22.77 8.13 -0.21
N HIS A 138 -23.76 7.36 -0.61
CA HIS A 138 -23.85 5.94 -0.29
C HIS A 138 -24.14 5.14 -1.56
N THR A 139 -23.80 3.85 -1.52
CA THR A 139 -23.98 2.93 -2.64
C THR A 139 -25.42 2.97 -3.18
N PRO A 140 -25.63 3.17 -4.49
CA PRO A 140 -26.96 3.22 -5.09
C PRO A 140 -27.71 1.89 -4.94
N GLN A 141 -29.02 1.93 -5.14
CA GLN A 141 -29.83 0.71 -5.16
C GLN A 141 -29.32 -0.26 -6.24
N GLY A 142 -29.12 -1.52 -5.87
CA GLY A 142 -28.60 -2.56 -6.74
C GLY A 142 -27.08 -2.72 -6.71
N PHE A 143 -26.32 -1.79 -6.09
CA PHE A 143 -24.88 -1.81 -5.98
C PHE A 143 -24.37 -2.13 -4.56
N GLY A 144 -25.24 -2.67 -3.71
CA GLY A 144 -24.91 -2.95 -2.30
C GLY A 144 -23.71 -3.88 -2.05
N PHE A 145 -23.29 -4.63 -3.06
CA PHE A 145 -22.08 -5.47 -3.03
C PHE A 145 -20.77 -4.66 -3.03
N GLY A 146 -20.79 -3.42 -3.51
CA GLY A 146 -19.64 -2.52 -3.46
C GLY A 146 -19.52 -1.73 -2.14
N ARG A 147 -20.40 -2.01 -1.16
CA ARG A 147 -20.36 -1.32 0.13
C ARG A 147 -19.30 -1.90 1.06
N ALA A 148 -18.31 -1.10 1.41
CA ALA A 148 -17.40 -1.41 2.49
C ALA A 148 -18.01 -0.99 3.85
N MET A 149 -17.66 -1.73 4.91
CA MET A 149 -18.01 -1.41 6.29
C MET A 149 -16.77 -0.92 7.04
N ASP A 150 -16.90 0.16 7.78
CA ASP A 150 -15.82 0.80 8.54
C ASP A 150 -15.02 -0.21 9.39
N ALA A 151 -15.73 -1.05 10.14
CA ALA A 151 -15.12 -2.05 11.00
C ALA A 151 -14.33 -3.11 10.22
N ASP A 152 -14.81 -3.51 9.04
CA ASP A 152 -14.13 -4.50 8.20
C ASP A 152 -12.90 -3.90 7.52
N MET A 153 -12.99 -2.67 7.04
CA MET A 153 -11.85 -1.93 6.46
C MET A 153 -10.75 -1.75 7.51
N GLN A 154 -11.11 -1.33 8.71
CA GLN A 154 -10.15 -1.17 9.80
C GLN A 154 -9.53 -2.51 10.23
N LYS A 155 -10.33 -3.57 10.34
CA LYS A 155 -9.87 -4.89 10.77
C LYS A 155 -8.94 -5.54 9.74
N VAL A 156 -9.26 -5.44 8.44
CA VAL A 156 -8.53 -6.15 7.37
C VAL A 156 -7.32 -5.35 6.91
N PHE A 157 -7.49 -4.05 6.70
CA PHE A 157 -6.47 -3.19 6.11
C PHE A 157 -5.86 -2.18 7.10
N GLY A 158 -6.55 -1.89 8.21
CA GLY A 158 -6.20 -0.81 9.12
C GLY A 158 -6.66 0.57 8.62
N ALA A 159 -7.27 0.63 7.42
CA ALA A 159 -7.71 1.87 6.79
C ALA A 159 -8.94 2.47 7.49
N THR A 160 -9.04 3.79 7.46
CA THR A 160 -10.21 4.53 7.96
C THR A 160 -11.14 4.85 6.81
N LEU A 161 -12.42 4.49 6.93
CA LEU A 161 -13.46 4.87 5.99
C LEU A 161 -14.22 6.07 6.54
N GLU A 162 -14.35 7.13 5.74
CA GLU A 162 -15.10 8.35 6.05
C GLU A 162 -16.22 8.55 5.05
N SER A 163 -17.26 9.25 5.45
CA SER A 163 -18.39 9.55 4.56
C SER A 163 -18.63 11.05 4.50
N ILE A 164 -18.91 11.53 3.30
CA ILE A 164 -19.35 12.89 3.02
C ILE A 164 -20.62 12.85 2.16
N GLU A 165 -21.54 13.75 2.41
CA GLU A 165 -22.74 13.85 1.59
C GLU A 165 -22.41 14.46 0.21
N VAL A 166 -23.00 13.91 -0.85
CA VAL A 166 -22.87 14.43 -2.22
C VAL A 166 -23.20 15.93 -2.28
N ARG A 167 -24.19 16.35 -1.50
CA ARG A 167 -24.64 17.74 -1.45
C ARG A 167 -23.55 18.71 -1.00
N GLU A 168 -22.72 18.32 -0.07
CA GLU A 168 -21.62 19.17 0.42
C GLU A 168 -20.65 19.51 -0.71
N LEU A 169 -20.23 18.52 -1.51
CA LEU A 169 -19.36 18.76 -2.66
C LEU A 169 -20.05 19.57 -3.77
N ILE A 170 -21.34 19.36 -3.98
CA ILE A 170 -22.13 20.16 -4.92
C ILE A 170 -22.21 21.63 -4.45
N ASP A 171 -22.46 21.86 -3.17
CA ASP A 171 -22.56 23.22 -2.61
C ASP A 171 -21.19 23.92 -2.65
N MET A 172 -20.09 23.21 -2.37
CA MET A 172 -18.72 23.72 -2.59
C MET A 172 -18.52 24.11 -4.07
N ALA A 173 -18.83 23.22 -4.99
CA ALA A 173 -18.65 23.46 -6.43
C ALA A 173 -19.47 24.67 -6.93
N LYS A 174 -20.67 24.88 -6.43
CA LYS A 174 -21.51 26.06 -6.76
C LYS A 174 -20.95 27.37 -6.21
N GLY A 175 -20.11 27.32 -5.18
CA GLY A 175 -19.47 28.49 -4.59
C GLY A 175 -18.31 29.07 -5.41
N TYR A 176 -17.72 28.30 -6.34
CA TYR A 176 -16.57 28.75 -7.10
C TYR A 176 -16.95 29.52 -8.37
N THR A 177 -16.14 30.52 -8.67
CA THR A 177 -16.17 31.26 -9.96
C THR A 177 -15.46 30.47 -11.06
N ASP A 178 -15.70 30.82 -12.31
CA ASP A 178 -15.01 30.21 -13.46
C ASP A 178 -13.49 30.45 -13.41
N ASP A 179 -13.07 31.64 -12.96
CA ASP A 179 -11.64 32.01 -12.87
C ASP A 179 -10.90 31.11 -11.84
N GLU A 180 -11.51 30.84 -10.70
CA GLU A 180 -10.94 29.95 -9.66
C GLU A 180 -10.80 28.51 -10.12
N CYS A 181 -11.49 28.10 -11.18
CA CYS A 181 -11.51 26.74 -11.71
C CYS A 181 -10.79 26.62 -13.06
N SER A 182 -10.19 27.69 -13.55
CA SER A 182 -9.58 27.76 -14.90
C SER A 182 -8.51 26.71 -15.14
N GLU A 183 -7.69 26.38 -14.13
CA GLU A 183 -6.63 25.36 -14.24
C GLU A 183 -7.19 23.96 -14.53
N TYR A 184 -8.33 23.60 -13.95
CA TYR A 184 -9.00 22.30 -14.19
C TYR A 184 -9.60 22.25 -15.58
N LEU A 185 -10.16 23.36 -16.07
CA LEU A 185 -10.66 23.47 -17.43
C LEU A 185 -9.54 23.35 -18.47
N ASP A 186 -8.41 24.00 -18.22
CA ASP A 186 -7.21 23.90 -19.06
C ASP A 186 -6.64 22.50 -19.10
N LYS A 187 -6.57 21.83 -17.94
CA LYS A 187 -6.11 20.45 -17.83
C LYS A 187 -7.04 19.50 -18.59
N MET A 188 -8.36 19.62 -18.41
CA MET A 188 -9.35 18.86 -19.14
C MET A 188 -9.22 19.04 -20.66
N THR A 189 -9.01 20.29 -21.12
CA THR A 189 -8.84 20.61 -22.54
C THR A 189 -7.61 19.94 -23.14
N LYS A 190 -6.53 19.79 -22.37
CA LYS A 190 -5.29 19.12 -22.81
C LYS A 190 -5.41 17.61 -22.84
N CYS A 191 -6.25 17.02 -21.98
CA CYS A 191 -6.34 15.57 -21.79
C CYS A 191 -7.51 14.91 -22.55
N THR A 192 -8.49 15.69 -23.05
CA THR A 192 -9.73 15.15 -23.60
C THR A 192 -9.89 15.46 -25.08
N VAL A 193 -10.16 14.42 -25.87
CA VAL A 193 -10.48 14.53 -27.31
C VAL A 193 -11.98 14.74 -27.48
N GLY A 194 -12.39 15.70 -28.33
CA GLY A 194 -13.79 15.94 -28.64
C GLY A 194 -14.54 16.78 -27.60
N LEU A 195 -13.82 17.50 -26.76
CA LEU A 195 -14.38 18.36 -25.72
C LEU A 195 -15.26 19.49 -26.29
N ASP A 196 -15.01 19.91 -27.51
CA ASP A 196 -15.80 20.87 -28.26
C ASP A 196 -17.27 20.46 -28.45
N LYS A 197 -17.57 19.16 -28.36
CA LYS A 197 -18.92 18.61 -28.41
C LYS A 197 -19.66 18.66 -27.07
N THR A 198 -18.96 18.98 -25.98
CA THR A 198 -19.56 19.08 -24.65
C THR A 198 -20.09 20.50 -24.44
N PRO A 199 -21.32 20.69 -23.95
CA PRO A 199 -21.87 22.00 -23.63
C PRO A 199 -20.96 22.80 -22.68
N ASP A 200 -20.87 24.10 -22.90
CA ASP A 200 -19.98 24.97 -22.14
C ASP A 200 -20.25 24.95 -20.63
N ASN A 201 -21.52 24.96 -20.23
CA ASN A 201 -21.90 24.87 -18.82
C ASN A 201 -21.38 23.57 -18.18
N ASN A 202 -21.49 22.42 -18.86
CA ASN A 202 -20.99 21.16 -18.31
C ASN A 202 -19.47 21.14 -18.18
N ARG A 203 -18.75 21.82 -19.07
CA ARG A 203 -17.28 21.99 -18.95
C ARG A 203 -16.91 22.80 -17.72
N LYS A 204 -17.62 23.91 -17.49
CA LYS A 204 -17.42 24.78 -16.30
C LYS A 204 -17.80 24.03 -15.00
N ASP A 205 -18.93 23.36 -15.00
CA ASP A 205 -19.39 22.58 -13.85
C ASP A 205 -18.44 21.42 -13.52
N PHE A 206 -17.88 20.76 -14.55
CA PHE A 206 -16.81 19.80 -14.37
C PHE A 206 -15.62 20.41 -13.66
N ALA A 207 -15.14 21.59 -14.10
CA ALA A 207 -13.99 22.26 -13.50
C ALA A 207 -14.25 22.63 -12.01
N ARG A 208 -15.46 23.12 -11.71
CA ARG A 208 -15.89 23.41 -10.34
C ARG A 208 -15.94 22.18 -9.45
N LEU A 209 -16.47 21.06 -9.98
CA LEU A 209 -16.45 19.78 -9.24
C LEU A 209 -15.03 19.26 -9.03
N CYS A 210 -14.15 19.34 -10.03
CA CYS A 210 -12.75 18.95 -9.87
C CYS A 210 -12.08 19.72 -8.72
N LYS A 211 -12.30 21.02 -8.65
CA LYS A 211 -11.78 21.87 -7.57
C LYS A 211 -12.35 21.41 -6.21
N ALA A 212 -13.67 21.26 -6.10
CA ALA A 212 -14.32 20.84 -4.86
C ALA A 212 -13.79 19.51 -4.35
N TYR A 213 -13.70 18.51 -5.23
CA TYR A 213 -13.15 17.21 -4.86
C TYR A 213 -11.68 17.28 -4.46
N LYS A 214 -10.88 18.04 -5.21
CA LYS A 214 -9.45 18.16 -4.92
C LYS A 214 -9.19 18.87 -3.58
N GLU A 215 -9.89 19.95 -3.30
CA GLU A 215 -9.79 20.64 -2.00
C GLU A 215 -10.24 19.73 -0.86
N TYR A 216 -11.36 19.03 -1.00
CA TYR A 216 -11.82 18.07 0.00
C TYR A 216 -10.77 16.98 0.28
N VAL A 217 -10.18 16.42 -0.79
CA VAL A 217 -9.13 15.39 -0.69
C VAL A 217 -7.91 15.93 0.06
N ASP A 218 -7.45 17.13 -0.27
CA ASP A 218 -6.24 17.72 0.31
C ASP A 218 -6.44 18.14 1.77
N GLU A 219 -7.54 18.80 2.06
CA GLU A 219 -7.84 19.31 3.41
C GLU A 219 -8.06 18.17 4.42
N ASN A 220 -8.58 17.03 3.96
CA ASN A 220 -8.89 15.88 4.81
C ASN A 220 -7.87 14.74 4.73
N ASN A 221 -6.76 14.91 3.98
CA ASN A 221 -5.75 13.87 3.76
C ASN A 221 -6.37 12.56 3.23
N ILE A 222 -7.26 12.65 2.26
CA ILE A 222 -7.89 11.49 1.64
C ILE A 222 -6.94 10.88 0.61
N GLY A 223 -6.57 9.62 0.78
CA GLY A 223 -5.70 8.91 -0.16
C GLY A 223 -6.45 8.16 -1.25
N ALA A 224 -7.72 7.83 -1.02
CA ALA A 224 -8.60 7.19 -1.99
C ALA A 224 -10.04 7.63 -1.76
N LEU A 225 -10.87 7.61 -2.80
CA LEU A 225 -12.30 7.86 -2.65
C LEU A 225 -13.16 7.04 -3.60
N SER A 226 -14.39 6.81 -3.17
CA SER A 226 -15.45 6.28 -4.03
C SER A 226 -16.62 7.25 -4.03
N SER A 227 -17.19 7.56 -5.20
CA SER A 227 -18.24 8.54 -5.29
C SER A 227 -19.49 7.99 -5.97
N ARG A 228 -20.64 8.18 -5.34
CA ARG A 228 -21.91 7.99 -6.00
C ARG A 228 -22.10 9.05 -7.06
N CYS A 229 -22.32 8.62 -8.30
CA CYS A 229 -22.57 9.51 -9.44
C CYS A 229 -24.08 9.79 -9.60
N TRP A 230 -24.88 8.76 -9.58
CA TRP A 230 -26.31 8.80 -9.88
C TRP A 230 -27.16 8.54 -8.64
N PRO A 231 -28.30 9.23 -8.46
CA PRO A 231 -28.90 10.25 -9.35
C PRO A 231 -28.49 11.70 -9.03
N ASP A 232 -27.78 11.96 -7.92
CA ASP A 232 -27.67 13.29 -7.30
C ASP A 232 -26.98 14.31 -8.20
N PHE A 233 -25.84 13.99 -8.79
CA PHE A 233 -25.11 14.91 -9.66
C PHE A 233 -25.90 15.29 -10.92
N PHE A 234 -26.73 14.39 -11.44
CA PHE A 234 -27.59 14.66 -12.58
C PHE A 234 -28.77 15.56 -12.20
N THR A 235 -29.39 15.33 -11.06
CA THR A 235 -30.62 16.04 -10.66
C THR A 235 -30.37 17.32 -9.94
N ALA A 236 -29.32 17.41 -9.11
CA ALA A 236 -29.03 18.56 -8.26
C ALA A 236 -27.96 19.51 -8.85
N PHE A 237 -27.10 19.01 -9.75
CA PHE A 237 -26.00 19.79 -10.35
C PHE A 237 -26.07 19.85 -11.88
N GLY A 238 -26.59 18.83 -12.53
CA GLY A 238 -26.73 18.77 -13.98
C GLY A 238 -25.50 18.24 -14.74
N THR A 239 -24.44 17.91 -14.02
CA THR A 239 -23.18 17.40 -14.59
C THR A 239 -22.70 16.17 -13.81
N PRO A 240 -22.44 15.04 -14.50
CA PRO A 240 -21.97 13.81 -13.87
C PRO A 240 -20.53 13.92 -13.36
N VAL A 241 -20.23 13.14 -12.32
CA VAL A 241 -18.91 13.16 -11.67
C VAL A 241 -17.86 12.25 -12.34
N CYS A 242 -18.25 11.44 -13.31
CA CYS A 242 -17.38 10.42 -13.93
C CYS A 242 -16.05 11.00 -14.47
N GLY A 243 -16.13 12.14 -15.16
CA GLY A 243 -14.93 12.84 -15.66
C GLY A 243 -14.05 13.40 -14.54
N VAL A 244 -14.65 13.80 -13.42
CA VAL A 244 -13.94 14.29 -12.24
C VAL A 244 -13.14 13.14 -11.61
N LEU A 245 -13.74 11.96 -11.48
CA LEU A 245 -13.04 10.78 -10.94
C LEU A 245 -11.87 10.35 -11.84
N ALA A 246 -12.05 10.41 -13.17
CA ALA A 246 -10.95 10.19 -14.10
C ALA A 246 -9.80 11.19 -13.90
N MET A 247 -10.13 12.49 -13.74
CA MET A 247 -9.14 13.53 -13.49
C MET A 247 -8.41 13.36 -12.17
N LEU A 248 -9.10 12.93 -11.11
CA LEU A 248 -8.49 12.65 -9.81
C LEU A 248 -7.49 11.49 -9.91
N ASN A 249 -7.81 10.43 -10.66
CA ASN A 249 -6.86 9.35 -10.92
C ASN A 249 -5.61 9.85 -11.65
N ASP A 250 -5.74 10.72 -12.64
CA ASP A 250 -4.61 11.36 -13.32
C ASP A 250 -3.79 12.27 -12.39
N MET A 251 -4.39 12.74 -11.30
CA MET A 251 -3.74 13.55 -10.26
C MET A 251 -3.17 12.68 -9.12
N GLY A 252 -3.23 11.36 -9.23
CA GLY A 252 -2.67 10.42 -8.25
C GLY A 252 -3.59 10.10 -7.08
N VAL A 253 -4.86 10.49 -7.13
CA VAL A 253 -5.87 10.10 -6.13
C VAL A 253 -6.67 8.92 -6.68
N ALA A 254 -6.60 7.78 -6.02
CA ALA A 254 -7.41 6.61 -6.41
C ALA A 254 -8.90 6.94 -6.24
N ALA A 255 -9.64 6.97 -7.35
CA ALA A 255 -11.05 7.37 -7.35
C ALA A 255 -11.91 6.39 -8.15
N SER A 256 -12.99 5.88 -7.55
CA SER A 256 -13.96 4.95 -8.14
C SER A 256 -15.37 5.54 -8.22
N CYS A 257 -16.20 4.95 -9.06
CA CYS A 257 -17.61 5.34 -9.21
C CYS A 257 -18.53 4.44 -8.36
N GLU A 258 -19.82 4.79 -8.28
CA GLU A 258 -20.91 4.06 -7.62
C GLU A 258 -20.75 3.90 -6.10
N ALA A 259 -19.90 4.68 -5.47
CA ALA A 259 -19.49 4.48 -4.07
C ALA A 259 -19.04 3.03 -3.81
N ASP A 260 -18.39 2.44 -4.81
CA ASP A 260 -17.75 1.12 -4.74
C ASP A 260 -16.37 1.28 -4.09
N THR A 261 -16.30 0.90 -2.83
CA THR A 261 -15.15 1.17 -1.95
C THR A 261 -14.30 -0.08 -1.73
#